data_3621436b7b4aae46366bed3476ab2c96
#
_entry.id   3621436b7b4aae46366bed3476ab2c96
#
_cell.length_a   1.000
_cell.length_b   1.000
_cell.length_c   1.000
_cell.angle_alpha   90.00
_cell.angle_beta   90.00
_cell.angle_gamma   90.00
#
_symmetry.space_group_name_H-M   'P 1'
#
loop_
_entity.id
_entity.type
_entity.pdbx_description
1 polymer ?
#
loop_
_entity_poly.entity_id
_entity_poly.type
_entity_poly.pdbx_seq_one_letter_code
_entity_poly.pdbx_strand_id
1 'polypeptide(L)'
;MVGDNVHKFPDEYRMVVEGGHRIGNHTFNHLQGLFTSTKRYIDNVDRADAFLHSNLFRPPHGIIRSHQYYELSKRYKIIMWDLVTRDYSFRLYGEDVLANIKRYVRNGSIITFHDSLRSYSNLKYALPRSIEWLLEQGYSFKVFE
;
A
#
# COMPACT_ATOMS: atom_id res chain seq x y z
N MET A 1 -3.90 2.30 -3.91
CA MET A 1 -3.98 1.48 -5.15
C MET A 1 -3.33 2.26 -6.27
N VAL A 2 -2.75 1.57 -7.25
CA VAL A 2 -2.22 2.17 -8.48
C VAL A 2 -3.38 2.39 -9.45
N GLY A 3 -3.55 3.62 -9.96
CA GLY A 3 -4.71 3.99 -10.77
C GLY A 3 -4.85 3.18 -12.08
N ASP A 4 -3.72 2.84 -12.71
CA ASP A 4 -3.70 2.00 -13.92
C ASP A 4 -4.24 0.58 -13.65
N ASN A 5 -3.98 0.02 -12.46
CA ASN A 5 -4.52 -1.27 -12.06
C ASN A 5 -6.04 -1.19 -11.84
N VAL A 6 -6.52 -0.13 -11.22
CA VAL A 6 -7.98 0.09 -11.06
C VAL A 6 -8.69 0.20 -12.40
N HIS A 7 -8.06 0.89 -13.36
CA HIS A 7 -8.59 0.98 -14.72
C HIS A 7 -8.62 -0.37 -15.45
N LYS A 8 -7.60 -1.20 -15.25
CA LYS A 8 -7.48 -2.53 -15.90
C LYS A 8 -8.32 -3.62 -15.23
N PHE A 9 -8.52 -3.52 -13.93
CA PHE A 9 -9.15 -4.52 -13.08
C PHE A 9 -10.29 -3.90 -12.24
N PRO A 10 -11.36 -3.38 -12.88
CA PRO A 10 -12.43 -2.67 -12.19
C PRO A 10 -13.26 -3.58 -11.26
N ASP A 11 -13.35 -4.87 -11.56
CA ASP A 11 -14.11 -5.81 -10.74
C ASP A 11 -13.39 -6.09 -9.42
N GLU A 12 -12.06 -6.29 -9.45
CA GLU A 12 -11.24 -6.43 -8.25
C GLU A 12 -11.28 -5.17 -7.39
N TYR A 13 -11.25 -4.00 -8.02
CA TYR A 13 -11.42 -2.73 -7.31
C TYR A 13 -12.78 -2.67 -6.60
N ARG A 14 -13.87 -3.04 -7.30
CA ARG A 14 -15.21 -3.08 -6.74
C ARG A 14 -15.29 -4.01 -5.52
N MET A 15 -14.72 -5.21 -5.61
CA MET A 15 -14.67 -6.16 -4.50
C MET A 15 -13.98 -5.57 -3.25
N VAL A 16 -12.91 -4.81 -3.43
CA VAL A 16 -12.20 -4.15 -2.32
C VAL A 16 -13.10 -3.06 -1.68
N VAL A 17 -13.79 -2.27 -2.49
CA VAL A 17 -14.71 -1.21 -1.99
C VAL A 17 -15.90 -1.82 -1.28
N GLU A 18 -16.55 -2.82 -1.87
CA GLU A 18 -17.71 -3.52 -1.30
C GLU A 18 -17.34 -4.30 -0.05
N GLY A 19 -16.10 -4.78 0.06
CA GLY A 19 -15.54 -5.37 1.27
C GLY A 19 -15.30 -4.39 2.43
N GLY A 20 -15.61 -3.10 2.24
CA GLY A 20 -15.47 -2.07 3.28
C GLY A 20 -14.03 -1.62 3.53
N HIS A 21 -13.10 -1.94 2.64
CA HIS A 21 -11.70 -1.54 2.77
C HIS A 21 -11.49 -0.07 2.40
N ARG A 22 -10.53 0.59 3.07
CA ARG A 22 -10.14 1.96 2.74
C ARG A 22 -9.22 1.98 1.53
N ILE A 23 -9.49 2.89 0.61
CA ILE A 23 -8.71 3.08 -0.60
C ILE A 23 -7.71 4.22 -0.38
N GLY A 24 -6.49 4.05 -0.89
CA GLY A 24 -5.48 5.10 -0.91
C GLY A 24 -4.86 5.23 -2.30
N ASN A 25 -4.54 6.46 -2.70
CA ASN A 25 -3.88 6.78 -3.96
C ASN A 25 -2.39 6.39 -3.90
N HIS A 26 -1.88 5.74 -4.96
CA HIS A 26 -0.48 5.29 -5.08
C HIS A 26 0.09 5.66 -6.45
N THR A 27 -0.26 6.84 -6.96
CA THR A 27 -0.03 7.35 -8.32
C THR A 27 -0.76 6.52 -9.40
N PHE A 28 -0.78 7.02 -10.63
CA PHE A 28 -1.47 6.32 -11.72
C PHE A 28 -0.71 5.08 -12.20
N ASN A 29 0.59 5.19 -12.40
CA ASN A 29 1.44 4.10 -12.93
C ASN A 29 2.65 3.79 -12.04
N HIS A 30 2.51 3.91 -10.72
CA HIS A 30 3.56 3.67 -9.73
C HIS A 30 4.80 4.55 -9.95
N LEU A 31 4.59 5.83 -10.31
CA LEU A 31 5.63 6.77 -10.70
C LEU A 31 6.53 7.13 -9.51
N GLN A 32 7.86 7.07 -9.69
CA GLN A 32 8.81 7.45 -8.65
C GLN A 32 8.94 8.98 -8.53
N GLY A 33 8.74 9.51 -7.30
CA GLY A 33 8.83 10.94 -7.04
C GLY A 33 10.24 11.51 -7.21
N LEU A 34 11.29 10.77 -6.81
CA LEU A 34 12.66 11.26 -6.80
C LEU A 34 13.16 11.76 -8.17
N PHE A 35 12.83 11.03 -9.23
CA PHE A 35 13.29 11.30 -10.59
C PHE A 35 12.26 12.03 -11.46
N THR A 36 11.20 12.55 -10.83
CA THR A 36 10.08 13.18 -11.53
C THR A 36 9.92 14.63 -11.08
N SER A 37 9.66 15.55 -12.03
CA SER A 37 9.32 16.93 -11.65
C SER A 37 8.05 16.98 -10.82
N THR A 38 7.93 17.99 -9.94
CA THR A 38 6.77 18.14 -9.06
C THR A 38 5.48 18.17 -9.87
N LYS A 39 5.42 18.99 -10.92
CA LYS A 39 4.22 19.09 -11.78
C LYS A 39 3.81 17.72 -12.33
N ARG A 40 4.73 17.01 -12.98
CA ARG A 40 4.43 15.70 -13.58
C ARG A 40 4.01 14.67 -12.55
N TYR A 41 4.59 14.73 -11.33
CA TYR A 41 4.22 13.84 -10.24
C TYR A 41 2.79 14.11 -9.76
N ILE A 42 2.45 15.38 -9.54
CA ILE A 42 1.10 15.80 -9.14
C ILE A 42 0.07 15.43 -10.22
N ASP A 43 0.34 15.74 -11.49
CA ASP A 43 -0.54 15.37 -12.60
C ASP A 43 -0.81 13.85 -12.64
N ASN A 44 0.20 13.04 -12.28
CA ASN A 44 0.08 11.58 -12.21
C ASN A 44 -0.78 11.10 -11.01
N VAL A 45 -0.66 11.78 -9.88
CA VAL A 45 -1.53 11.54 -8.70
C VAL A 45 -2.97 11.91 -9.02
N ASP A 46 -3.19 13.07 -9.67
CA ASP A 46 -4.52 13.56 -10.05
C ASP A 46 -5.20 12.62 -11.04
N ARG A 47 -4.43 12.09 -12.00
CA ARG A 47 -4.93 11.07 -12.93
C ARG A 47 -5.40 9.81 -12.20
N ALA A 48 -4.72 9.38 -11.15
CA ALA A 48 -5.15 8.24 -10.34
C ALA A 48 -6.41 8.59 -9.54
N ASP A 49 -6.49 9.80 -9.02
CA ASP A 49 -7.60 10.24 -8.18
C ASP A 49 -8.94 10.33 -8.93
N ALA A 50 -8.90 10.50 -10.25
CA ALA A 50 -10.10 10.42 -11.10
C ALA A 50 -10.83 9.05 -11.00
N PHE A 51 -10.13 7.99 -10.54
CA PHE A 51 -10.70 6.66 -10.32
C PHE A 51 -10.87 6.31 -8.84
N LEU A 52 -10.00 6.86 -7.98
CA LEU A 52 -9.87 6.43 -6.58
C LEU A 52 -10.68 7.28 -5.59
N HIS A 53 -10.82 8.58 -5.86
CA HIS A 53 -11.53 9.54 -5.00
C HIS A 53 -11.15 9.41 -3.51
N SER A 54 -9.85 9.39 -3.21
CA SER A 54 -9.33 9.12 -1.87
C SER A 54 -8.64 10.33 -1.25
N ASN A 55 -8.77 10.47 0.06
CA ASN A 55 -7.99 11.42 0.86
C ASN A 55 -6.70 10.82 1.44
N LEU A 56 -6.39 9.56 1.13
CA LEU A 56 -5.17 8.87 1.56
C LEU A 56 -4.20 8.74 0.40
N PHE A 57 -2.92 9.02 0.67
CA PHE A 57 -1.86 8.87 -0.33
C PHE A 57 -0.66 8.14 0.25
N ARG A 58 -0.08 7.23 -0.53
CA ARG A 58 1.22 6.62 -0.22
C ARG A 58 2.15 6.81 -1.42
N PRO A 59 3.33 7.43 -1.24
CA PRO A 59 4.28 7.57 -2.34
C PRO A 59 4.87 6.21 -2.73
N PRO A 60 5.00 5.92 -4.04
CA PRO A 60 5.73 4.75 -4.52
C PRO A 60 7.12 4.66 -3.93
N HIS A 61 7.53 3.47 -3.52
CA HIS A 61 8.81 3.18 -2.84
C HIS A 61 9.02 3.96 -1.52
N GLY A 62 8.02 4.66 -1.00
CA GLY A 62 8.16 5.54 0.17
C GLY A 62 8.99 6.81 -0.10
N ILE A 63 9.25 7.14 -1.34
CA ILE A 63 10.12 8.26 -1.72
C ILE A 63 9.30 9.38 -2.35
N ILE A 64 9.39 10.56 -1.74
CA ILE A 64 8.72 11.77 -2.18
C ILE A 64 9.64 12.98 -1.96
N ARG A 65 9.66 13.93 -2.90
CA ARG A 65 10.44 15.19 -2.76
C ARG A 65 9.66 16.19 -1.91
N SER A 66 10.38 17.09 -1.23
CA SER A 66 9.77 18.07 -0.32
C SER A 66 8.65 18.90 -0.95
N HIS A 67 8.84 19.38 -2.18
CA HIS A 67 7.80 20.14 -2.89
C HIS A 67 6.58 19.28 -3.27
N GLN A 68 6.79 18.01 -3.64
CA GLN A 68 5.70 17.08 -3.91
C GLN A 68 4.91 16.78 -2.63
N TYR A 69 5.63 16.54 -1.53
CA TYR A 69 5.02 16.35 -0.21
C TYR A 69 4.18 17.57 0.19
N TYR A 70 4.75 18.77 0.08
CA TYR A 70 4.05 20.00 0.44
C TYR A 70 2.75 20.19 -0.33
N GLU A 71 2.75 19.96 -1.65
CA GLU A 71 1.54 20.08 -2.46
C GLU A 71 0.50 18.99 -2.13
N LEU A 72 0.93 17.75 -1.96
CA LEU A 72 0.02 16.64 -1.68
C LEU A 72 -0.53 16.65 -0.26
N SER A 73 0.22 17.10 0.73
CA SER A 73 -0.23 17.17 2.12
C SER A 73 -1.37 18.18 2.37
N LYS A 74 -1.62 19.09 1.41
CA LYS A 74 -2.78 20.02 1.46
C LYS A 74 -4.12 19.29 1.29
N ARG A 75 -4.13 18.11 0.67
CA ARG A 75 -5.35 17.39 0.30
C ARG A 75 -5.34 15.89 0.62
N TYR A 76 -4.18 15.34 0.95
CA TYR A 76 -4.03 13.93 1.33
C TYR A 76 -3.41 13.78 2.70
N LYS A 77 -3.90 12.80 3.47
CA LYS A 77 -3.15 12.23 4.58
C LYS A 77 -2.11 11.29 3.99
N ILE A 78 -0.82 11.60 4.15
CA ILE A 78 0.29 10.80 3.63
C ILE A 78 0.57 9.64 4.58
N ILE A 79 0.34 8.42 4.12
CA ILE A 79 0.46 7.20 4.92
C ILE A 79 1.72 6.44 4.52
N MET A 80 2.65 6.34 5.46
CA MET A 80 3.85 5.53 5.31
C MET A 80 3.65 4.16 5.96
N TRP A 81 4.73 3.48 6.30
CA TRP A 81 4.73 2.19 7.01
C TRP A 81 5.91 2.11 7.98
N ASP A 82 5.86 1.17 8.89
CA ASP A 82 7.00 0.81 9.74
C ASP A 82 7.46 -0.64 9.53
N LEU A 83 6.62 -1.49 8.95
CA LEU A 83 6.94 -2.90 8.68
C LEU A 83 6.64 -3.28 7.24
N VAL A 84 7.69 -3.39 6.41
CA VAL A 84 7.62 -3.97 5.07
C VAL A 84 7.88 -5.46 5.17
N THR A 85 6.94 -6.26 4.73
CA THR A 85 7.01 -7.74 4.80
C THR A 85 8.07 -8.35 3.88
N ARG A 86 8.48 -7.63 2.83
CA ARG A 86 9.38 -8.08 1.75
C ARG A 86 8.84 -9.28 0.95
N ASP A 87 7.53 -9.42 0.90
CA ASP A 87 6.82 -10.46 0.17
C ASP A 87 7.18 -10.54 -1.33
N TYR A 88 7.66 -9.45 -1.91
CA TYR A 88 8.16 -9.36 -3.29
C TYR A 88 9.57 -9.93 -3.49
N SER A 89 10.25 -10.36 -2.43
CA SER A 89 11.65 -10.83 -2.52
C SER A 89 11.70 -12.26 -3.05
N PHE A 90 12.49 -12.50 -4.11
CA PHE A 90 12.77 -13.85 -4.62
C PHE A 90 13.65 -14.69 -3.70
N ARG A 91 14.21 -14.09 -2.63
CA ARG A 91 15.07 -14.76 -1.65
C ARG A 91 14.30 -15.21 -0.40
N LEU A 92 13.00 -14.90 -0.32
CA LEU A 92 12.15 -15.24 0.80
C LEU A 92 11.00 -16.12 0.35
N TYR A 93 10.63 -17.04 1.22
CA TYR A 93 9.43 -17.85 1.12
C TYR A 93 8.32 -17.29 2.03
N GLY A 94 7.10 -17.78 1.90
CA GLY A 94 5.97 -17.33 2.70
C GLY A 94 6.20 -17.45 4.20
N GLU A 95 6.91 -18.49 4.64
CA GLU A 95 7.32 -18.72 6.04
C GLU A 95 8.23 -17.60 6.56
N ASP A 96 9.20 -17.16 5.74
CA ASP A 96 10.13 -16.10 6.11
C ASP A 96 9.39 -14.77 6.26
N VAL A 97 8.44 -14.51 5.35
CA VAL A 97 7.57 -13.33 5.39
C VAL A 97 6.73 -13.31 6.67
N LEU A 98 6.11 -14.43 7.02
CA LEU A 98 5.38 -14.59 8.27
C LEU A 98 6.28 -14.42 9.50
N ALA A 99 7.47 -15.01 9.48
CA ALA A 99 8.46 -14.88 10.56
C ALA A 99 8.89 -13.42 10.76
N ASN A 100 9.07 -12.66 9.68
CA ASN A 100 9.38 -11.24 9.75
C ASN A 100 8.27 -10.45 10.47
N ILE A 101 7.00 -10.74 10.17
CA ILE A 101 5.87 -10.10 10.84
C ILE A 101 5.87 -10.44 12.33
N LYS A 102 5.97 -11.72 12.67
CA LYS A 102 6.00 -12.20 14.06
C LYS A 102 7.12 -11.55 14.87
N ARG A 103 8.27 -11.29 14.24
CA ARG A 103 9.45 -10.74 14.89
C ARG A 103 9.39 -9.23 15.13
N TYR A 104 8.77 -8.47 14.22
CA TYR A 104 8.91 -7.02 14.19
C TYR A 104 7.61 -6.25 14.44
N VAL A 105 6.46 -6.91 14.45
CA VAL A 105 5.18 -6.25 14.72
C VAL A 105 5.12 -5.70 16.14
N ARG A 106 4.46 -4.56 16.28
CA ARG A 106 4.19 -3.90 17.56
C ARG A 106 2.86 -3.15 17.50
N ASN A 107 2.38 -2.66 18.63
CA ASN A 107 1.18 -1.82 18.66
C ASN A 107 1.35 -0.59 17.77
N GLY A 108 0.36 -0.35 16.90
CA GLY A 108 0.36 0.74 15.94
C GLY A 108 1.14 0.47 14.65
N SER A 109 1.65 -0.75 14.45
CA SER A 109 2.35 -1.10 13.20
C SER A 109 1.47 -0.93 11.97
N ILE A 110 2.04 -0.33 10.93
CA ILE A 110 1.49 -0.30 9.57
C ILE A 110 2.27 -1.32 8.74
N ILE A 111 1.67 -2.48 8.55
CA ILE A 111 2.28 -3.62 7.85
C ILE A 111 1.96 -3.51 6.36
N THR A 112 2.99 -3.56 5.51
CA THR A 112 2.82 -3.45 4.07
C THR A 112 3.11 -4.77 3.38
N PHE A 113 2.10 -5.29 2.68
CA PHE A 113 2.17 -6.31 1.65
C PHE A 113 2.01 -5.68 0.26
N HIS A 114 2.38 -6.43 -0.78
CA HIS A 114 2.31 -5.96 -2.17
C HIS A 114 1.39 -6.86 -3.00
N ASP A 115 0.38 -6.26 -3.61
CA ASP A 115 -0.51 -6.91 -4.55
C ASP A 115 0.12 -6.89 -5.95
N SER A 116 0.94 -7.90 -6.24
CA SER A 116 1.64 -8.04 -7.51
C SER A 116 1.88 -9.51 -7.84
N LEU A 117 2.02 -9.83 -9.13
CA LEU A 117 2.37 -11.19 -9.56
C LEU A 117 3.66 -11.71 -8.91
N ARG A 118 4.61 -10.80 -8.68
CA ARG A 118 5.89 -11.12 -8.04
C ARG A 118 5.73 -11.54 -6.58
N SER A 119 4.77 -10.98 -5.88
CA SER A 119 4.52 -11.24 -4.46
C SER A 119 3.54 -12.38 -4.23
N TYR A 120 2.82 -12.81 -5.26
CA TYR A 120 1.62 -13.62 -5.14
C TYR A 120 1.79 -14.88 -4.29
N SER A 121 2.84 -15.68 -4.53
CA SER A 121 3.07 -16.92 -3.79
C SER A 121 3.30 -16.67 -2.28
N ASN A 122 4.14 -15.68 -1.96
CA ASN A 122 4.42 -15.29 -0.59
C ASN A 122 3.19 -14.65 0.08
N LEU A 123 2.49 -13.76 -0.64
CA LEU A 123 1.28 -13.09 -0.17
C LEU A 123 0.19 -14.11 0.19
N LYS A 124 -0.11 -15.03 -0.73
CA LYS A 124 -1.13 -16.07 -0.55
C LYS A 124 -0.87 -16.94 0.68
N TYR A 125 0.37 -17.22 0.98
CA TYR A 125 0.76 -18.00 2.17
C TYR A 125 0.75 -17.14 3.44
N ALA A 126 1.45 -16.00 3.42
CA ALA A 126 1.76 -15.26 4.62
C ALA A 126 0.61 -14.37 5.11
N LEU A 127 -0.17 -13.74 4.21
CA LEU A 127 -1.19 -12.77 4.62
C LEU A 127 -2.27 -13.39 5.52
N PRO A 128 -2.97 -14.49 5.14
CA PRO A 128 -4.00 -15.07 5.99
C PRO A 128 -3.43 -15.54 7.34
N ARG A 129 -2.28 -16.21 7.32
CA ARG A 129 -1.61 -16.70 8.54
C ARG A 129 -1.14 -15.58 9.45
N SER A 130 -0.76 -14.45 8.87
CA SER A 130 -0.39 -13.26 9.65
C SER A 130 -1.60 -12.65 10.35
N ILE A 131 -2.74 -12.58 9.66
CA ILE A 131 -3.99 -12.07 10.23
C ILE A 131 -4.44 -12.98 11.39
N GLU A 132 -4.50 -14.28 11.17
CA GLU A 132 -4.86 -15.27 12.19
C GLU A 132 -3.96 -15.15 13.42
N TRP A 133 -2.64 -15.20 13.22
CA TRP A 133 -1.69 -15.10 14.32
C TRP A 133 -1.80 -13.76 15.07
N LEU A 134 -1.96 -12.64 14.38
CA LEU A 134 -2.12 -11.33 15.02
C LEU A 134 -3.37 -11.29 15.90
N LEU A 135 -4.48 -11.86 15.46
CA LEU A 135 -5.72 -11.96 16.25
C LEU A 135 -5.50 -12.85 17.49
N GLU A 136 -4.82 -13.98 17.35
CA GLU A 136 -4.45 -14.88 18.47
C GLU A 136 -3.57 -14.18 19.51
N GLN A 137 -2.69 -13.22 19.07
CA GLN A 137 -1.87 -12.41 19.97
C GLN A 137 -2.64 -11.22 20.61
N GLY A 138 -3.93 -11.07 20.31
CA GLY A 138 -4.77 -10.02 20.86
C GLY A 138 -4.66 -8.67 20.14
N TYR A 139 -4.03 -8.61 18.96
CA TYR A 139 -4.07 -7.41 18.12
C TYR A 139 -5.44 -7.19 17.50
N SER A 140 -5.77 -5.93 17.28
CA SER A 140 -6.94 -5.53 16.49
C SER A 140 -6.50 -4.71 15.27
N PHE A 141 -7.28 -4.79 14.19
CA PHE A 141 -7.01 -4.01 12.99
C PHE A 141 -7.82 -2.71 12.98
N LYS A 142 -7.19 -1.64 12.52
CA LYS A 142 -7.81 -0.32 12.36
C LYS A 142 -7.65 0.16 10.93
N VAL A 143 -8.59 0.98 10.46
CA VAL A 143 -8.51 1.70 9.20
C VAL A 143 -8.15 3.16 9.46
N PHE A 144 -7.57 3.83 8.47
CA PHE A 144 -7.32 5.29 8.53
C PHE A 144 -8.62 6.04 8.26
N GLU A 145 -8.89 7.02 9.08
CA GLU A 145 -10.00 7.97 8.93
C GLU A 145 -9.57 9.23 8.18
#